data_af8d9ac104eb88b6fd115295f193b31a
#
_entry.id   af8d9ac104eb88b6fd115295f193b31a
#
_cell.length_a   1.000
_cell.length_b   1.000
_cell.length_c   1.000
_cell.angle_alpha   90.00
_cell.angle_beta   90.00
_cell.angle_gamma   90.00
#
_symmetry.space_group_name_H-M   'P 1'
#
loop_
_entity.id
_entity.type
_entity.pdbx_description
1 polymer ?
#
loop_
_entity_poly.entity_id
_entity_poly.type
_entity_poly.pdbx_seq_one_letter_code
_entity_poly.pdbx_strand_id
1 'polypeptide(L)'
;VTIHAGLKSEGVIPREQFLSESGEIEVEIGDTVQVSMDAVDDGFGETRLSREKAKRAESWQILENVYDTQEVVKGLISGRVKGGFTVEIRDIRAFLPGSLVDVRPLRENEQLEGREMEFKVIKLDQKRNNVVVSRRAVLEAENSVEREALLESLQEGQQVKGIVKNLTDYGAFVDLGGVDGLLHITDMAWKRIKNPSEIVSVGDEIDVKILKFDRERNRVSLGLKQL
;
A
#
# COMPACT_ATOMS: atom_id res chain seq x y z
N VAL A 1 -6.29 30.29 -23.16
CA VAL A 1 -7.06 30.84 -22.02
C VAL A 1 -6.30 32.03 -21.47
N THR A 2 -6.97 33.17 -21.39
CA THR A 2 -6.42 34.40 -20.83
C THR A 2 -6.72 34.43 -19.34
N ILE A 3 -5.71 34.72 -18.52
CA ILE A 3 -5.81 34.74 -17.06
C ILE A 3 -5.44 36.11 -16.51
N HIS A 4 -6.29 36.63 -15.67
CA HIS A 4 -6.07 37.88 -14.95
C HIS A 4 -5.50 37.59 -13.57
N ALA A 5 -4.21 37.85 -13.37
CA ALA A 5 -3.49 37.56 -12.13
C ALA A 5 -3.21 38.82 -11.28
N GLY A 6 -3.91 39.94 -11.55
CA GLY A 6 -3.66 41.19 -10.84
C GLY A 6 -2.36 41.91 -11.21
N LEU A 7 -1.72 41.48 -12.29
CA LEU A 7 -0.49 42.05 -12.84
C LEU A 7 -0.79 43.11 -13.90
N LYS A 8 0.19 43.87 -14.34
CA LYS A 8 0.07 44.88 -15.37
C LYS A 8 -0.32 44.30 -16.76
N SER A 9 0.02 43.06 -17.00
CA SER A 9 -0.32 42.31 -18.23
C SER A 9 -1.09 41.04 -17.88
N GLU A 10 -2.02 40.65 -18.78
CA GLU A 10 -2.72 39.40 -18.70
C GLU A 10 -1.81 38.26 -19.16
N GLY A 11 -1.86 37.14 -18.45
CA GLY A 11 -1.14 35.94 -18.84
C GLY A 11 -1.98 35.07 -19.80
N VAL A 12 -1.35 34.45 -20.79
CA VAL A 12 -1.97 33.48 -21.67
C VAL A 12 -1.43 32.09 -21.39
N ILE A 13 -2.33 31.14 -21.18
CA ILE A 13 -1.99 29.73 -21.00
C ILE A 13 -2.61 28.94 -22.15
N PRO A 14 -1.88 27.99 -22.75
CA PRO A 14 -2.43 27.08 -23.76
C PRO A 14 -3.67 26.34 -23.23
N ARG A 15 -4.69 26.22 -24.06
CA ARG A 15 -5.94 25.52 -23.71
C ARG A 15 -5.69 24.07 -23.26
N GLU A 16 -4.68 23.45 -23.80
CA GLU A 16 -4.30 22.07 -23.54
C GLU A 16 -3.99 21.80 -22.04
N GLN A 17 -3.52 22.80 -21.31
CA GLN A 17 -3.22 22.70 -19.89
C GLN A 17 -4.49 22.68 -18.99
N PHE A 18 -5.65 22.96 -19.54
CA PHE A 18 -6.94 22.93 -18.85
C PHE A 18 -7.84 21.78 -19.29
N LEU A 19 -7.32 20.85 -20.08
CA LEU A 19 -8.05 19.66 -20.49
C LEU A 19 -7.97 18.59 -19.40
N SER A 20 -9.12 17.93 -19.16
CA SER A 20 -9.17 16.70 -18.36
C SER A 20 -8.61 15.52 -19.16
N GLU A 21 -8.41 14.39 -18.50
CA GLU A 21 -8.01 13.14 -19.17
C GLU A 21 -9.02 12.70 -20.26
N SER A 22 -10.28 13.11 -20.12
CA SER A 22 -11.34 12.88 -21.11
C SER A 22 -11.31 13.86 -22.30
N GLY A 23 -10.42 14.87 -22.29
CA GLY A 23 -10.31 15.89 -23.32
C GLY A 23 -11.30 17.04 -23.19
N GLU A 24 -12.03 17.15 -22.12
CA GLU A 24 -12.94 18.25 -21.81
C GLU A 24 -12.24 19.38 -21.07
N ILE A 25 -12.72 20.61 -21.24
CA ILE A 25 -12.16 21.77 -20.56
C ILE A 25 -12.69 21.82 -19.14
N GLU A 26 -11.77 21.84 -18.15
CA GLU A 26 -12.09 21.84 -16.71
C GLU A 26 -12.46 23.22 -16.16
N VAL A 27 -12.37 24.28 -16.92
CA VAL A 27 -12.57 25.66 -16.46
C VAL A 27 -13.56 26.43 -17.31
N GLU A 28 -14.33 27.30 -16.66
CA GLU A 28 -15.25 28.24 -17.28
C GLU A 28 -14.78 29.68 -17.09
N ILE A 29 -15.38 30.59 -17.86
CA ILE A 29 -15.09 32.03 -17.74
C ILE A 29 -15.60 32.52 -16.38
N GLY A 30 -14.71 33.12 -15.62
CA GLY A 30 -15.01 33.59 -14.27
C GLY A 30 -14.50 32.67 -13.13
N ASP A 31 -14.01 31.47 -13.47
CA ASP A 31 -13.40 30.58 -12.50
C ASP A 31 -12.05 31.10 -12.01
N THR A 32 -11.77 30.83 -10.76
CA THR A 32 -10.46 31.09 -10.16
C THR A 32 -9.59 29.85 -10.23
N VAL A 33 -8.43 29.97 -10.86
CA VAL A 33 -7.48 28.85 -11.03
C VAL A 33 -6.13 29.20 -10.44
N GLN A 34 -5.45 28.20 -9.90
CA GLN A 34 -4.07 28.36 -9.47
C GLN A 34 -3.12 28.14 -10.63
N VAL A 35 -2.19 29.05 -10.80
CA VAL A 35 -1.17 29.03 -11.85
C VAL A 35 0.19 29.36 -11.29
N SER A 36 1.23 28.77 -11.86
CA SER A 36 2.61 29.11 -11.52
C SER A 36 3.10 30.24 -12.42
N MET A 37 3.77 31.20 -11.85
CA MET A 37 4.38 32.29 -12.59
C MET A 37 5.82 31.92 -12.96
N ASP A 38 6.08 31.75 -14.26
CA ASP A 38 7.41 31.43 -14.76
C ASP A 38 8.28 32.68 -14.95
N ALA A 39 7.67 33.76 -15.44
CA ALA A 39 8.32 35.05 -15.59
C ALA A 39 7.27 36.17 -15.51
N VAL A 40 7.62 37.27 -14.84
CA VAL A 40 6.75 38.45 -14.74
C VAL A 40 6.78 39.28 -16.01
N ASP A 41 7.91 39.28 -16.69
CA ASP A 41 8.14 39.97 -17.96
C ASP A 41 9.17 39.16 -18.76
N ASP A 42 8.79 38.72 -19.96
CA ASP A 42 9.65 37.95 -20.85
C ASP A 42 10.52 38.84 -21.77
N GLY A 43 10.52 40.15 -21.51
CA GLY A 43 11.18 41.15 -22.38
C GLY A 43 10.30 41.67 -23.52
N PHE A 44 9.11 41.08 -23.69
CA PHE A 44 8.08 41.52 -24.66
C PHE A 44 6.82 42.08 -23.98
N GLY A 45 6.85 42.20 -22.65
CA GLY A 45 5.74 42.71 -21.84
C GLY A 45 4.65 41.65 -21.52
N GLU A 46 4.92 40.39 -21.78
CA GLU A 46 4.01 39.30 -21.49
C GLU A 46 4.41 38.54 -20.20
N THR A 47 3.42 38.16 -19.41
CA THR A 47 3.60 37.34 -18.24
C THR A 47 3.41 35.88 -18.62
N ARG A 48 4.43 35.05 -18.34
CA ARG A 48 4.36 33.62 -18.55
C ARG A 48 3.79 32.93 -17.32
N LEU A 49 2.67 32.26 -17.56
CA LEU A 49 1.98 31.45 -16.55
C LEU A 49 1.91 30.00 -16.97
N SER A 50 1.92 29.08 -16.00
CA SER A 50 1.76 27.67 -16.27
C SER A 50 0.79 27.03 -15.28
N ARG A 51 -0.29 26.45 -15.78
CA ARG A 51 -1.24 25.67 -14.98
C ARG A 51 -0.67 24.29 -14.65
N GLU A 52 0.05 23.70 -15.56
CA GLU A 52 0.69 22.38 -15.38
C GLU A 52 1.70 22.40 -14.24
N LYS A 53 2.54 23.42 -14.16
CA LYS A 53 3.47 23.58 -13.04
C LYS A 53 2.76 23.80 -11.70
N ALA A 54 1.65 24.55 -11.71
CA ALA A 54 0.84 24.76 -10.52
C ALA A 54 0.18 23.46 -10.05
N LYS A 55 -0.41 22.68 -10.96
CA LYS A 55 -0.97 21.35 -10.67
C LYS A 55 0.08 20.43 -10.08
N ARG A 56 1.28 20.43 -10.63
CA ARG A 56 2.39 19.62 -10.12
C ARG A 56 2.82 20.06 -8.73
N ALA A 57 2.90 21.35 -8.46
CA ALA A 57 3.20 21.89 -7.14
C ALA A 57 2.14 21.52 -6.09
N GLU A 58 0.85 21.61 -6.45
CA GLU A 58 -0.26 21.17 -5.61
C GLU A 58 -0.18 19.67 -5.31
N SER A 59 0.10 18.85 -6.31
CA SER A 59 0.27 17.39 -6.16
C SER A 59 1.43 17.05 -5.22
N TRP A 60 2.56 17.75 -5.34
CA TRP A 60 3.69 17.61 -4.42
C TRP A 60 3.33 17.98 -2.98
N GLN A 61 2.61 19.07 -2.79
CA GLN A 61 2.14 19.50 -1.47
C GLN A 61 1.22 18.46 -0.83
N ILE A 62 0.32 17.87 -1.61
CA ILE A 62 -0.55 16.79 -1.14
C ILE A 62 0.27 15.56 -0.76
N LEU A 63 1.27 15.19 -1.56
CA LEU A 63 2.16 14.08 -1.24
C LEU A 63 3.00 14.33 0.02
N GLU A 64 3.46 15.55 0.24
CA GLU A 64 4.16 15.92 1.48
C GLU A 64 3.26 15.75 2.69
N ASN A 65 2.02 16.23 2.63
CA ASN A 65 1.04 16.04 3.70
C ASN A 65 0.75 14.56 3.96
N VAL A 66 0.56 13.79 2.91
CA VAL A 66 0.33 12.33 3.01
C VAL A 66 1.55 11.62 3.61
N TYR A 67 2.75 12.03 3.25
CA TYR A 67 3.98 11.50 3.82
C TYR A 67 4.09 11.79 5.33
N ASP A 68 3.78 13.00 5.74
CA ASP A 68 3.83 13.42 7.15
C ASP A 68 2.74 12.74 7.99
N THR A 69 1.52 12.62 7.46
CA THR A 69 0.39 11.97 8.14
C THR A 69 0.39 10.46 8.03
N GLN A 70 1.22 9.90 7.14
CA GLN A 70 1.24 8.45 6.80
C GLN A 70 -0.09 7.93 6.28
N GLU A 71 -0.85 8.77 5.62
CA GLU A 71 -2.10 8.41 4.96
C GLU A 71 -1.86 7.60 3.68
N VAL A 72 -2.89 6.91 3.26
CA VAL A 72 -2.89 6.09 2.05
C VAL A 72 -3.25 6.95 0.84
N VAL A 73 -2.51 6.80 -0.25
CA VAL A 73 -2.82 7.43 -1.54
C VAL A 73 -3.16 6.39 -2.58
N LYS A 74 -4.07 6.74 -3.48
CA LYS A 74 -4.40 5.93 -4.64
C LYS A 74 -3.48 6.28 -5.81
N GLY A 75 -2.99 5.27 -6.46
CA GLY A 75 -2.14 5.41 -7.64
C GLY A 75 -2.39 4.31 -8.66
N LEU A 76 -2.11 4.62 -9.92
CA LEU A 76 -2.23 3.70 -11.05
C LEU A 76 -0.85 3.15 -11.39
N ILE A 77 -0.73 1.84 -11.48
CA ILE A 77 0.50 1.19 -11.94
C ILE A 77 0.55 1.34 -13.47
N SER A 78 1.44 2.21 -13.96
CA SER A 78 1.52 2.55 -15.38
C SER A 78 2.43 1.60 -16.18
N GLY A 79 3.39 0.97 -15.53
CA GLY A 79 4.31 0.07 -16.21
C GLY A 79 5.32 -0.62 -15.30
N ARG A 80 5.97 -1.63 -15.85
CA ARG A 80 7.04 -2.38 -15.20
C ARG A 80 8.40 -1.79 -15.57
N VAL A 81 9.26 -1.61 -14.58
CA VAL A 81 10.64 -1.16 -14.76
C VAL A 81 11.61 -2.12 -14.07
N LYS A 82 12.89 -1.97 -14.33
CA LYS A 82 13.91 -2.78 -13.69
C LYS A 82 13.89 -2.59 -12.16
N GLY A 83 13.55 -3.63 -11.45
CA GLY A 83 13.49 -3.64 -9.99
C GLY A 83 12.15 -3.25 -9.37
N GLY A 84 11.12 -2.98 -10.17
CA GLY A 84 9.80 -2.63 -9.65
C GLY A 84 8.81 -2.15 -10.70
N PHE A 85 7.94 -1.25 -10.28
CA PHE A 85 6.88 -0.68 -11.12
C PHE A 85 6.89 0.84 -11.03
N THR A 86 6.37 1.47 -12.07
CA THR A 86 6.07 2.90 -12.06
C THR A 86 4.60 3.10 -11.70
N VAL A 87 4.35 3.96 -10.74
CA VAL A 87 3.01 4.31 -10.26
C VAL A 87 2.77 5.79 -10.55
N GLU A 88 1.63 6.10 -11.13
CA GLU A 88 1.18 7.47 -11.32
C GLU A 88 0.21 7.84 -10.19
N ILE A 89 0.61 8.83 -9.40
CA ILE A 89 -0.19 9.40 -8.34
C ILE A 89 -0.52 10.82 -8.76
N ARG A 90 -1.76 11.05 -9.22
CA ARG A 90 -2.15 12.29 -9.87
C ARG A 90 -1.23 12.56 -11.07
N ASP A 91 -0.51 13.67 -11.10
CA ASP A 91 0.43 14.04 -12.16
C ASP A 91 1.90 13.72 -11.81
N ILE A 92 2.13 12.97 -10.74
CA ILE A 92 3.47 12.64 -10.24
C ILE A 92 3.76 11.17 -10.43
N ARG A 93 4.92 10.90 -11.02
CA ARG A 93 5.42 9.54 -11.21
C ARG A 93 6.19 9.08 -9.99
N ALA A 94 5.76 7.99 -9.39
CA ALA A 94 6.39 7.35 -8.24
C ALA A 94 7.00 5.99 -8.62
N PHE A 95 7.97 5.57 -7.85
CA PHE A 95 8.58 4.25 -7.98
C PHE A 95 8.07 3.30 -6.89
N LEU A 96 7.64 2.12 -7.31
CA LEU A 96 7.24 1.03 -6.43
C LEU A 96 8.25 -0.11 -6.54
N PRO A 97 9.17 -0.28 -5.56
CA PRO A 97 10.10 -1.40 -5.57
C PRO A 97 9.37 -2.74 -5.56
N GLY A 98 9.86 -3.71 -6.31
CA GLY A 98 9.25 -5.04 -6.39
C GLY A 98 9.12 -5.76 -5.04
N SER A 99 10.03 -5.49 -4.11
CA SER A 99 9.97 -6.00 -2.74
C SER A 99 8.89 -5.37 -1.86
N LEU A 100 8.35 -4.22 -2.26
CA LEU A 100 7.33 -3.46 -1.53
C LEU A 100 5.93 -3.53 -2.16
N VAL A 101 5.77 -4.33 -3.19
CA VAL A 101 4.47 -4.51 -3.87
C VAL A 101 3.51 -5.35 -3.04
N ASP A 102 4.01 -6.40 -2.42
CA ASP A 102 3.22 -7.32 -1.60
C ASP A 102 4.02 -7.85 -0.41
N VAL A 103 3.33 -8.36 0.58
CA VAL A 103 3.91 -9.09 1.73
C VAL A 103 4.54 -10.41 1.26
N ARG A 104 4.00 -11.00 0.19
CA ARG A 104 4.53 -12.20 -0.44
C ARG A 104 5.35 -11.85 -1.67
N PRO A 105 6.38 -12.64 -2.01
CA PRO A 105 7.11 -12.44 -3.24
C PRO A 105 6.16 -12.59 -4.44
N LEU A 106 6.19 -11.60 -5.35
CA LEU A 106 5.39 -11.61 -6.56
C LEU A 106 5.75 -12.81 -7.44
N ARG A 107 4.73 -13.44 -7.98
CA ARG A 107 4.89 -14.40 -9.07
C ARG A 107 5.20 -13.65 -10.36
N GLU A 108 6.08 -14.20 -11.19
CA GLU A 108 6.51 -13.56 -12.45
C GLU A 108 5.34 -13.25 -13.41
N ASN A 109 4.20 -13.90 -13.24
CA ASN A 109 3.03 -13.77 -14.10
C ASN A 109 1.95 -12.82 -13.58
N GLU A 110 2.17 -12.14 -12.44
CA GLU A 110 1.18 -11.17 -11.97
C GLU A 110 1.25 -9.87 -12.78
N GLN A 111 0.23 -9.68 -13.59
CA GLN A 111 0.01 -8.44 -14.32
C GLN A 111 -0.65 -7.41 -13.40
N LEU A 112 0.16 -6.53 -12.83
CA LEU A 112 -0.31 -5.42 -11.99
C LEU A 112 -0.47 -4.13 -12.78
N GLU A 113 0.02 -4.09 -14.01
CA GLU A 113 -0.06 -2.93 -14.89
C GLU A 113 -1.52 -2.57 -15.21
N GLY A 114 -1.81 -1.28 -15.16
CA GLY A 114 -3.17 -0.76 -15.40
C GLY A 114 -4.14 -0.89 -14.23
N ARG A 115 -3.67 -1.33 -13.06
CA ARG A 115 -4.50 -1.40 -11.85
C ARG A 115 -4.29 -0.19 -10.95
N GLU A 116 -5.39 0.36 -10.49
CA GLU A 116 -5.39 1.36 -9.43
C GLU A 116 -5.34 0.64 -8.07
N MET A 117 -4.38 1.04 -7.24
CA MET A 117 -4.15 0.46 -5.93
C MET A 117 -3.82 1.54 -4.91
N GLU A 118 -3.86 1.16 -3.65
CA GLU A 118 -3.52 2.02 -2.53
C GLU A 118 -2.05 1.82 -2.13
N PHE A 119 -1.38 2.94 -1.85
CA PHE A 119 0.04 2.96 -1.50
C PHE A 119 0.28 3.92 -0.34
N LYS A 120 1.35 3.69 0.40
CA LYS A 120 1.93 4.66 1.34
C LYS A 120 3.21 5.23 0.77
N VAL A 121 3.38 6.54 0.91
CA VAL A 121 4.62 7.22 0.53
C VAL A 121 5.66 6.96 1.62
N ILE A 122 6.77 6.33 1.25
CA ILE A 122 7.88 6.02 2.17
C ILE A 122 9.08 6.92 1.98
N LYS A 123 9.24 7.51 0.80
CA LYS A 123 10.30 8.48 0.49
C LYS A 123 9.78 9.52 -0.46
N LEU A 124 10.11 10.76 -0.16
CA LEU A 124 9.72 11.92 -0.96
C LEU A 124 10.93 12.85 -1.12
N ASP A 125 11.37 13.04 -2.37
CA ASP A 125 12.43 13.96 -2.74
C ASP A 125 11.96 14.85 -3.90
N GLN A 126 11.48 16.03 -3.58
CA GLN A 126 10.98 17.00 -4.56
C GLN A 126 12.08 17.51 -5.48
N LYS A 127 13.30 17.70 -4.97
CA LYS A 127 14.42 18.22 -5.74
C LYS A 127 14.84 17.27 -6.86
N ARG A 128 14.75 15.98 -6.62
CA ARG A 128 15.10 14.93 -7.59
C ARG A 128 13.89 14.36 -8.33
N ASN A 129 12.68 14.86 -8.06
CA ASN A 129 11.42 14.28 -8.53
C ASN A 129 11.31 12.77 -8.24
N ASN A 130 11.78 12.37 -7.07
CA ASN A 130 11.84 10.97 -6.67
C ASN A 130 10.85 10.70 -5.56
N VAL A 131 9.84 9.90 -5.84
CA VAL A 131 8.84 9.43 -4.88
C VAL A 131 8.90 7.92 -4.86
N VAL A 132 9.04 7.34 -3.67
CA VAL A 132 8.99 5.89 -3.47
C VAL A 132 7.75 5.57 -2.65
N VAL A 133 6.97 4.63 -3.14
CA VAL A 133 5.74 4.18 -2.51
C VAL A 133 5.80 2.70 -2.16
N SER A 134 4.99 2.28 -1.21
CA SER A 134 4.90 0.90 -0.76
C SER A 134 3.45 0.48 -0.61
N ARG A 135 3.04 -0.57 -1.31
CA ARG A 135 1.78 -1.26 -1.07
C ARG A 135 1.88 -2.20 0.13
N ARG A 136 3.03 -2.81 0.31
CA ARG A 136 3.30 -3.68 1.45
C ARG A 136 2.99 -2.98 2.79
N ALA A 137 3.37 -1.71 2.94
CA ALA A 137 3.08 -0.93 4.14
C ALA A 137 1.58 -0.76 4.41
N VAL A 138 0.75 -0.64 3.36
CA VAL A 138 -0.72 -0.62 3.46
C VAL A 138 -1.25 -1.97 3.92
N LEU A 139 -0.82 -3.05 3.27
CA LEU A 139 -1.24 -4.42 3.61
C LEU A 139 -0.82 -4.83 5.02
N GLU A 140 0.38 -4.46 5.45
CA GLU A 140 0.87 -4.72 6.81
C GLU A 140 0.05 -3.93 7.86
N ALA A 141 -0.36 -2.70 7.56
CA ALA A 141 -1.22 -1.92 8.45
C ALA A 141 -2.62 -2.52 8.57
N GLU A 142 -3.23 -2.94 7.46
CA GLU A 142 -4.53 -3.63 7.45
C GLU A 142 -4.45 -4.95 8.21
N ASN A 143 -3.46 -5.78 7.90
CA ASN A 143 -3.23 -7.04 8.59
C ASN A 143 -2.94 -6.86 10.10
N SER A 144 -2.31 -5.75 10.49
CA SER A 144 -2.06 -5.43 11.89
C SER A 144 -3.35 -5.17 12.64
N VAL A 145 -4.28 -4.40 12.06
CA VAL A 145 -5.59 -4.11 12.66
C VAL A 145 -6.42 -5.40 12.78
N GLU A 146 -6.49 -6.20 11.73
CA GLU A 146 -7.18 -7.48 11.76
C GLU A 146 -6.54 -8.44 12.77
N ARG A 147 -5.22 -8.45 12.84
CA ARG A 147 -4.46 -9.25 13.81
C ARG A 147 -4.76 -8.83 15.24
N GLU A 148 -4.77 -7.54 15.55
CA GLU A 148 -5.10 -7.04 16.89
C GLU A 148 -6.54 -7.39 17.28
N ALA A 149 -7.50 -7.20 16.37
CA ALA A 149 -8.90 -7.57 16.59
C ALA A 149 -9.05 -9.07 16.85
N LEU A 150 -8.34 -9.90 16.08
CA LEU A 150 -8.32 -11.35 16.28
C LEU A 150 -7.68 -11.73 17.62
N LEU A 151 -6.55 -11.10 17.98
CA LEU A 151 -5.88 -11.31 19.25
C LEU A 151 -6.75 -10.95 20.46
N GLU A 152 -7.54 -9.90 20.36
CA GLU A 152 -8.51 -9.53 21.39
C GLU A 152 -9.68 -10.53 21.50
N SER A 153 -10.08 -11.13 20.39
CA SER A 153 -11.14 -12.11 20.34
C SER A 153 -10.75 -13.52 20.78
N LEU A 154 -9.44 -13.83 20.71
CA LEU A 154 -8.90 -15.13 21.09
C LEU A 154 -8.77 -15.25 22.62
N GLN A 155 -9.27 -16.36 23.16
CA GLN A 155 -9.19 -16.71 24.59
C GLN A 155 -8.54 -18.08 24.76
N GLU A 156 -7.83 -18.25 25.85
CA GLU A 156 -7.28 -19.56 26.23
C GLU A 156 -8.41 -20.56 26.46
N GLY A 157 -8.26 -21.75 25.90
CA GLY A 157 -9.27 -22.79 25.94
C GLY A 157 -10.33 -22.74 24.82
N GLN A 158 -10.29 -21.74 23.97
CA GLN A 158 -11.20 -21.63 22.82
C GLN A 158 -10.78 -22.58 21.70
N GLN A 159 -11.77 -23.18 21.04
CA GLN A 159 -11.60 -23.95 19.82
C GLN A 159 -11.67 -23.02 18.61
N VAL A 160 -10.67 -23.10 17.73
CA VAL A 160 -10.59 -22.30 16.53
C VAL A 160 -10.17 -23.17 15.34
N LYS A 161 -10.58 -22.76 14.15
CA LYS A 161 -10.12 -23.37 12.91
C LYS A 161 -8.88 -22.66 12.39
N GLY A 162 -7.94 -23.45 11.93
CA GLY A 162 -6.71 -22.93 11.34
C GLY A 162 -6.25 -23.77 10.16
N ILE A 163 -5.42 -23.17 9.32
CA ILE A 163 -4.84 -23.81 8.15
C ILE A 163 -3.35 -24.04 8.42
N VAL A 164 -2.90 -25.26 8.21
CA VAL A 164 -1.48 -25.61 8.36
C VAL A 164 -0.66 -24.90 7.30
N LYS A 165 0.21 -23.99 7.74
CA LYS A 165 1.02 -23.13 6.89
C LYS A 165 2.39 -23.73 6.59
N ASN A 166 2.99 -24.33 7.62
CA ASN A 166 4.30 -24.94 7.51
C ASN A 166 4.47 -26.06 8.57
N LEU A 167 5.34 -27.00 8.29
CA LEU A 167 5.70 -28.10 9.18
C LEU A 167 7.18 -28.03 9.54
N THR A 168 7.47 -28.21 10.82
CA THR A 168 8.83 -28.29 11.36
C THR A 168 9.01 -29.59 12.15
N ASP A 169 10.24 -29.93 12.54
CA ASP A 169 10.52 -31.18 13.29
C ASP A 169 9.85 -31.22 14.66
N TYR A 170 9.54 -30.07 15.24
CA TYR A 170 8.95 -29.93 16.57
C TYR A 170 7.47 -29.59 16.58
N GLY A 171 6.86 -29.31 15.43
CA GLY A 171 5.45 -28.95 15.34
C GLY A 171 5.00 -28.42 14.00
N ALA A 172 3.77 -27.94 13.96
CA ALA A 172 3.17 -27.31 12.80
C ALA A 172 2.84 -25.85 13.09
N PHE A 173 3.10 -24.98 12.12
CA PHE A 173 2.61 -23.61 12.14
C PHE A 173 1.23 -23.57 11.50
N VAL A 174 0.27 -23.06 12.24
CA VAL A 174 -1.13 -22.96 11.83
C VAL A 174 -1.51 -21.49 11.74
N ASP A 175 -2.08 -21.10 10.63
CA ASP A 175 -2.63 -19.76 10.44
C ASP A 175 -4.08 -19.71 10.93
N LEU A 176 -4.32 -18.84 11.91
CA LEU A 176 -5.63 -18.64 12.53
C LEU A 176 -6.42 -17.46 11.92
N GLY A 177 -6.01 -16.99 10.75
CA GLY A 177 -6.65 -15.84 10.09
C GLY A 177 -5.89 -14.52 10.27
N GLY A 178 -4.56 -14.58 10.33
CA GLY A 178 -3.65 -13.43 10.49
C GLY A 178 -2.71 -13.55 11.68
N VAL A 179 -2.91 -14.53 12.54
CA VAL A 179 -2.04 -14.88 13.67
C VAL A 179 -1.52 -16.30 13.46
N ASP A 180 -0.21 -16.46 13.60
CA ASP A 180 0.42 -17.76 13.50
C ASP A 180 0.42 -18.46 14.88
N GLY A 181 -0.16 -19.65 14.91
CA GLY A 181 -0.13 -20.53 16.07
C GLY A 181 0.86 -21.68 15.88
N LEU A 182 1.49 -22.10 16.97
CA LEU A 182 2.36 -23.28 16.98
C LEU A 182 1.61 -24.45 17.61
N LEU A 183 1.42 -25.50 16.83
CA LEU A 183 0.93 -26.80 17.28
C LEU A 183 2.13 -27.73 17.50
N HIS A 184 2.55 -27.86 18.74
CA HIS A 184 3.71 -28.71 19.08
C HIS A 184 3.36 -30.18 18.89
N ILE A 185 4.37 -31.01 18.52
CA ILE A 185 4.17 -32.46 18.26
C ILE A 185 3.59 -33.20 19.47
N THR A 186 3.93 -32.76 20.69
CA THR A 186 3.40 -33.35 21.95
C THR A 186 1.92 -33.07 22.14
N ASP A 187 1.37 -32.04 21.49
CA ASP A 187 -0.02 -31.60 21.56
C ASP A 187 -0.85 -32.00 20.35
N MET A 188 -0.25 -32.71 19.38
CA MET A 188 -0.96 -33.22 18.20
C MET A 188 -1.70 -34.53 18.46
N ALA A 189 -1.11 -35.45 19.21
CA ALA A 189 -1.73 -36.72 19.56
C ALA A 189 -1.20 -37.27 20.88
N TRP A 190 -1.96 -38.20 21.46
CA TRP A 190 -1.58 -38.95 22.67
C TRP A 190 -0.50 -39.98 22.41
N LYS A 191 -0.23 -40.32 21.14
CA LYS A 191 0.84 -41.23 20.72
C LYS A 191 2.09 -40.45 20.40
N ARG A 192 3.25 -41.07 20.64
CA ARG A 192 4.55 -40.51 20.26
C ARG A 192 4.66 -40.45 18.72
N ILE A 193 4.73 -39.23 18.20
CA ILE A 193 4.86 -38.94 16.77
C ILE A 193 6.29 -38.57 16.49
N LYS A 194 6.85 -39.03 15.38
CA LYS A 194 8.20 -38.68 14.95
C LYS A 194 8.22 -37.38 14.13
N ASN A 195 7.21 -37.19 13.30
CA ASN A 195 7.07 -36.01 12.44
C ASN A 195 5.64 -35.49 12.44
N PRO A 196 5.44 -34.17 12.46
CA PRO A 196 4.11 -33.57 12.35
C PRO A 196 3.35 -33.95 11.08
N SER A 197 4.07 -34.25 9.99
CA SER A 197 3.50 -34.69 8.71
C SER A 197 2.75 -36.02 8.76
N GLU A 198 2.90 -36.80 9.83
CA GLU A 198 2.15 -38.03 10.02
C GLU A 198 0.67 -37.78 10.38
N ILE A 199 0.36 -36.61 10.92
CA ILE A 199 -1.00 -36.25 11.35
C ILE A 199 -1.61 -35.15 10.49
N VAL A 200 -0.83 -34.14 10.11
CA VAL A 200 -1.29 -32.97 9.39
C VAL A 200 -0.39 -32.68 8.18
N SER A 201 -0.95 -32.14 7.13
CA SER A 201 -0.24 -31.73 5.92
C SER A 201 -0.36 -30.22 5.72
N VAL A 202 0.62 -29.63 5.03
CA VAL A 202 0.57 -28.19 4.67
C VAL A 202 -0.65 -27.93 3.79
N GLY A 203 -1.46 -26.95 4.21
CA GLY A 203 -2.72 -26.60 3.56
C GLY A 203 -3.97 -27.28 4.15
N ASP A 204 -3.81 -28.19 5.13
CA ASP A 204 -4.93 -28.80 5.81
C ASP A 204 -5.64 -27.81 6.73
N GLU A 205 -6.97 -27.81 6.68
CA GLU A 205 -7.82 -27.10 7.65
C GLU A 205 -8.06 -28.01 8.84
N ILE A 206 -7.65 -27.56 10.01
CA ILE A 206 -7.77 -28.31 11.25
C ILE A 206 -8.43 -27.48 12.35
N ASP A 207 -9.21 -28.16 13.19
CA ASP A 207 -9.71 -27.56 14.44
C ASP A 207 -8.65 -27.73 15.53
N VAL A 208 -8.30 -26.65 16.19
CA VAL A 208 -7.29 -26.62 17.26
C VAL A 208 -7.81 -25.86 18.46
N LYS A 209 -7.31 -26.20 19.64
CA LYS A 209 -7.63 -25.52 20.88
C LYS A 209 -6.48 -24.62 21.30
N ILE A 210 -6.80 -23.40 21.71
CA ILE A 210 -5.79 -22.47 22.22
C ILE A 210 -5.39 -22.89 23.63
N LEU A 211 -4.12 -23.26 23.81
CA LEU A 211 -3.59 -23.69 25.09
C LEU A 211 -3.00 -22.52 25.87
N LYS A 212 -2.24 -21.67 25.18
CA LYS A 212 -1.58 -20.51 25.76
C LYS A 212 -1.48 -19.40 24.73
N PHE A 213 -1.67 -18.18 25.20
CA PHE A 213 -1.61 -17.00 24.38
C PHE A 213 -0.55 -16.02 24.92
N ASP A 214 0.44 -15.70 24.07
CA ASP A 214 1.48 -14.72 24.35
C ASP A 214 1.25 -13.45 23.52
N ARG A 215 0.71 -12.40 24.15
CA ARG A 215 0.43 -11.12 23.49
C ARG A 215 1.70 -10.36 23.10
N GLU A 216 2.75 -10.46 23.91
CA GLU A 216 4.00 -9.72 23.66
C GLU A 216 4.73 -10.24 22.43
N ARG A 217 4.70 -11.55 22.23
CA ARG A 217 5.37 -12.22 21.11
C ARG A 217 4.45 -12.51 19.93
N ASN A 218 3.15 -12.17 20.04
CA ASN A 218 2.12 -12.50 19.04
C ASN A 218 2.14 -14.01 18.66
N ARG A 219 2.33 -14.87 19.65
CA ARG A 219 2.40 -16.31 19.49
C ARG A 219 1.26 -17.00 20.26
N VAL A 220 0.69 -17.98 19.62
CA VAL A 220 -0.38 -18.80 20.18
C VAL A 220 0.10 -20.24 20.23
N SER A 221 0.02 -20.88 21.40
CA SER A 221 0.24 -22.31 21.52
C SER A 221 -1.06 -23.06 21.34
N LEU A 222 -1.06 -24.03 20.44
CA LEU A 222 -2.24 -24.79 20.03
C LEU A 222 -2.14 -26.25 20.48
N GLY A 223 -3.30 -26.89 20.66
CA GLY A 223 -3.43 -28.30 20.94
C GLY A 223 -4.51 -28.94 20.07
N LEU A 224 -4.22 -30.13 19.55
CA LEU A 224 -5.17 -30.93 18.79
C LEU A 224 -5.72 -32.08 19.64
N LYS A 225 -4.92 -32.69 20.48
CA LYS A 225 -5.29 -33.80 21.35
C LYS A 225 -6.29 -33.44 22.47
N GLN A 226 -6.44 -32.15 22.77
CA GLN A 226 -7.38 -31.64 23.76
C GLN A 226 -8.80 -31.44 23.24
N LEU A 227 -9.01 -31.65 21.95
CA LEU A 227 -10.33 -31.73 21.34
C LEU A 227 -10.88 -33.15 21.46
#